data_8f26923e451e02636eaf8c5dfa867327
#
_entry.id   8f26923e451e02636eaf8c5dfa867327
#
_cell.length_a   1.000
_cell.length_b   1.000
_cell.length_c   1.000
_cell.angle_alpha   90.00
_cell.angle_beta   90.00
_cell.angle_gamma   90.00
#
_symmetry.space_group_name_H-M   'P 1'
#
loop_
_entity.id
_entity.type
_entity.pdbx_description
1 polymer ?
#
loop_
_entity_poly.entity_id
_entity_poly.type
_entity_poly.pdbx_seq_one_letter_code
_entity_poly.pdbx_strand_id
1 'polypeptide(L)'
;METYRLNKCQTGSKSVITFNLNRIIQLWYRKECERQDKKFEFDETYYTSLKKYLTKIIDRVYKYHHAYNELLWDMHDAGLLPTYKAGFINLNKQYLTLGINGLNQAAEFLGMKCNDNPKYSQFCQEIFSLFKEQNELHKDTNSKHHLIFNTEQVPAESLGAKNAKWDQQDGFWTPDDTNLYASYIFKPNDPTVSVLEKIRMHGKNYIGEYLDGGAACHVNLDSHLSSKQYKHILEYAAKNGCNYLTFNIPNAECQDCGFIAKQPFDKCPKCGSDHVDLYDRIIGYLTKIKNWSDARQKEFTTRIHHHIKYDDNNIAE
;
A
#
# COMPACT_ATOMS: atom_id res chain seq x y z
N MET A 1 21.17 24.96 24.23
CA MET A 1 21.29 24.01 23.08
C MET A 1 19.87 23.64 22.68
N GLU A 2 19.40 24.29 21.62
CA GLU A 2 17.99 24.47 21.31
C GLU A 2 17.25 23.21 20.91
N THR A 3 16.07 23.08 21.43
CA THR A 3 14.96 22.18 21.14
C THR A 3 14.56 22.04 19.65
N TYR A 4 15.38 22.51 18.75
CA TYR A 4 15.12 22.54 17.29
C TYR A 4 15.06 21.16 16.61
N ARG A 5 15.62 20.13 17.22
CA ARG A 5 15.66 18.78 16.62
C ARG A 5 14.43 17.91 16.91
N LEU A 6 13.72 18.15 18.00
CA LEU A 6 12.53 17.36 18.37
C LEU A 6 11.26 17.77 17.60
N ASN A 7 11.21 18.97 17.05
CA ASN A 7 10.04 19.47 16.33
C ASN A 7 9.88 18.95 14.89
N LYS A 8 10.84 18.21 14.33
CA LYS A 8 10.82 17.79 12.92
C LYS A 8 10.27 16.39 12.65
N CYS A 9 10.07 15.55 13.66
CA CYS A 9 9.61 14.16 13.52
C CYS A 9 8.33 13.86 14.29
N GLN A 10 7.39 14.81 14.36
CA GLN A 10 6.14 14.64 15.09
C GLN A 10 4.96 14.26 14.21
N THR A 11 5.19 14.03 12.91
CA THR A 11 4.16 13.58 11.97
C THR A 11 3.98 12.06 12.05
N GLY A 12 2.79 11.60 11.77
CA GLY A 12 2.42 10.18 11.74
C GLY A 12 0.90 10.04 11.72
N SER A 13 0.40 8.83 11.79
CA SER A 13 -1.03 8.55 11.88
C SER A 13 -1.44 8.30 13.34
N LYS A 14 -2.44 9.02 13.82
CA LYS A 14 -3.08 8.75 15.12
C LYS A 14 -4.28 7.79 15.00
N SER A 15 -4.78 7.60 13.79
CA SER A 15 -5.84 6.62 13.47
C SER A 15 -5.81 6.29 11.99
N VAL A 16 -6.11 5.03 11.64
CA VAL A 16 -6.24 4.56 10.25
C VAL A 16 -7.54 3.77 10.12
N ILE A 17 -8.40 4.17 9.18
CA ILE A 17 -9.56 3.39 8.77
C ILE A 17 -9.37 3.00 7.31
N THR A 18 -9.31 1.70 7.05
CA THR A 18 -9.00 1.17 5.72
C THR A 18 -10.24 0.74 4.98
N PHE A 19 -10.39 1.24 3.75
CA PHE A 19 -11.45 0.90 2.82
C PHE A 19 -11.12 -0.40 2.10
N ASN A 20 -12.02 -1.37 2.13
CA ASN A 20 -12.02 -2.50 1.20
C ASN A 20 -12.69 -2.05 -0.11
N LEU A 21 -11.89 -1.47 -1.03
CA LEU A 21 -12.43 -0.93 -2.28
C LEU A 21 -13.03 -2.00 -3.18
N ASN A 22 -12.53 -3.25 -3.14
CA ASN A 22 -13.12 -4.35 -3.90
C ASN A 22 -14.59 -4.55 -3.52
N ARG A 23 -14.89 -4.69 -2.22
CA ARG A 23 -16.27 -4.85 -1.73
C ARG A 23 -17.12 -3.63 -2.01
N ILE A 24 -16.60 -2.44 -1.75
CA ILE A 24 -17.34 -1.19 -1.90
C ILE A 24 -17.78 -0.96 -3.35
N ILE A 25 -16.87 -1.20 -4.30
CA ILE A 25 -17.15 -1.02 -5.72
C ILE A 25 -18.12 -2.09 -6.24
N GLN A 26 -18.01 -3.34 -5.75
CA GLN A 26 -18.99 -4.38 -6.08
C GLN A 26 -20.40 -4.07 -5.53
N LEU A 27 -20.50 -3.49 -4.33
CA LEU A 27 -21.78 -3.03 -3.77
C LEU A 27 -22.37 -1.91 -4.61
N TRP A 28 -21.56 -0.95 -5.05
CA TRP A 28 -21.98 0.06 -6.00
C TRP A 28 -22.46 -0.54 -7.32
N TYR A 29 -21.68 -1.46 -7.90
CA TYR A 29 -22.01 -2.13 -9.17
C TYR A 29 -23.34 -2.88 -9.09
N ARG A 30 -23.59 -3.63 -8.00
CA ARG A 30 -24.88 -4.32 -7.77
C ARG A 30 -26.05 -3.33 -7.76
N LYS A 31 -25.91 -2.19 -7.05
CA LYS A 31 -26.95 -1.13 -7.02
C LYS A 31 -27.19 -0.49 -8.40
N GLU A 32 -26.14 -0.29 -9.17
CA GLU A 32 -26.30 0.24 -10.54
C GLU A 32 -26.97 -0.76 -11.47
N CYS A 33 -26.67 -2.06 -11.35
CA CYS A 33 -27.36 -3.12 -12.07
C CYS A 33 -28.86 -3.17 -11.71
N GLU A 34 -29.20 -3.11 -10.43
CA GLU A 34 -30.60 -3.04 -9.96
C GLU A 34 -31.32 -1.81 -10.52
N ARG A 35 -30.67 -0.63 -10.50
CA ARG A 35 -31.24 0.61 -11.02
C ARG A 35 -31.51 0.57 -12.51
N GLN A 36 -30.67 -0.11 -13.29
CA GLN A 36 -30.76 -0.22 -14.74
C GLN A 36 -31.50 -1.47 -15.24
N ASP A 37 -31.83 -2.38 -14.29
CA ASP A 37 -32.39 -3.71 -14.57
C ASP A 37 -31.53 -4.54 -15.56
N LYS A 38 -30.22 -4.34 -15.54
CA LYS A 38 -29.25 -5.05 -16.40
C LYS A 38 -27.81 -4.98 -15.84
N LYS A 39 -26.99 -5.94 -16.25
CA LYS A 39 -25.54 -5.85 -16.11
C LYS A 39 -24.98 -4.86 -17.16
N PHE A 40 -23.87 -4.21 -16.83
CA PHE A 40 -23.21 -3.26 -17.70
C PHE A 40 -21.70 -3.48 -17.70
N GLU A 41 -21.03 -3.03 -18.74
CA GLU A 41 -19.58 -2.88 -18.79
C GLU A 41 -19.21 -1.51 -18.24
N PHE A 42 -18.15 -1.46 -17.45
CA PHE A 42 -17.69 -0.21 -16.83
C PHE A 42 -16.96 0.66 -17.86
N ASP A 43 -17.40 1.89 -17.97
CA ASP A 43 -16.78 2.95 -18.78
C ASP A 43 -16.76 4.30 -18.03
N GLU A 44 -16.31 5.35 -18.69
CA GLU A 44 -16.14 6.69 -18.12
C GLU A 44 -17.45 7.31 -17.61
N THR A 45 -18.58 6.96 -18.18
CA THR A 45 -19.91 7.53 -17.80
C THR A 45 -20.30 7.17 -16.39
N TYR A 46 -19.72 6.11 -15.82
CA TYR A 46 -20.03 5.62 -14.49
C TYR A 46 -19.24 6.30 -13.35
N TYR A 47 -18.18 7.06 -13.66
CA TYR A 47 -17.38 7.70 -12.59
C TYR A 47 -18.20 8.63 -11.70
N THR A 48 -19.13 9.39 -12.25
CA THR A 48 -19.98 10.30 -11.49
C THR A 48 -20.80 9.56 -10.44
N SER A 49 -21.45 8.45 -10.80
CA SER A 49 -22.25 7.65 -9.86
C SER A 49 -21.39 6.91 -8.85
N LEU A 50 -20.24 6.40 -9.28
CA LEU A 50 -19.26 5.74 -8.40
C LEU A 50 -18.70 6.71 -7.35
N LYS A 51 -18.24 7.88 -7.76
CA LYS A 51 -17.77 8.93 -6.83
C LYS A 51 -18.86 9.34 -5.84
N LYS A 52 -20.08 9.56 -6.30
CA LYS A 52 -21.22 9.88 -5.42
C LYS A 52 -21.49 8.77 -4.39
N TYR A 53 -21.30 7.51 -4.78
CA TYR A 53 -21.46 6.38 -3.86
C TYR A 53 -20.33 6.33 -2.84
N LEU A 54 -19.07 6.49 -3.30
CA LEU A 54 -17.88 6.49 -2.45
C LEU A 54 -17.91 7.65 -1.45
N THR A 55 -18.28 8.86 -1.88
CA THR A 55 -18.38 10.05 -0.98
C THR A 55 -19.25 9.76 0.24
N LYS A 56 -20.40 9.08 0.08
CA LYS A 56 -21.28 8.73 1.22
C LYS A 56 -20.59 7.83 2.26
N ILE A 57 -19.68 6.97 1.81
CA ILE A 57 -18.93 6.07 2.69
C ILE A 57 -17.79 6.84 3.35
N ILE A 58 -17.09 7.66 2.57
CA ILE A 58 -15.99 8.52 3.02
C ILE A 58 -16.49 9.49 4.10
N ASP A 59 -17.64 10.16 3.90
CA ASP A 59 -18.28 11.04 4.89
C ASP A 59 -18.56 10.33 6.22
N ARG A 60 -18.95 9.05 6.16
CA ARG A 60 -19.16 8.25 7.37
C ARG A 60 -17.82 7.99 8.10
N VAL A 61 -16.77 7.74 7.37
CA VAL A 61 -15.42 7.52 7.94
C VAL A 61 -14.91 8.79 8.60
N TYR A 62 -15.14 9.98 8.02
CA TYR A 62 -14.78 11.24 8.69
C TYR A 62 -15.50 11.42 10.02
N LYS A 63 -16.77 11.04 10.13
CA LYS A 63 -17.50 11.09 11.42
C LYS A 63 -16.85 10.18 12.47
N TYR A 64 -16.40 8.98 12.09
CA TYR A 64 -15.67 8.10 13.00
C TYR A 64 -14.30 8.68 13.38
N HIS A 65 -13.57 9.22 12.43
CA HIS A 65 -12.29 9.87 12.70
C HIS A 65 -12.43 11.08 13.61
N HIS A 66 -13.48 11.88 13.41
CA HIS A 66 -13.77 13.03 14.27
C HIS A 66 -14.04 12.57 15.71
N ALA A 67 -14.96 11.63 15.90
CA ALA A 67 -15.27 11.08 17.22
C ALA A 67 -14.05 10.46 17.91
N TYR A 68 -13.23 9.74 17.16
CA TYR A 68 -12.00 9.14 17.68
C TYR A 68 -10.94 10.20 18.03
N ASN A 69 -10.85 11.27 17.26
CA ASN A 69 -9.96 12.39 17.57
C ASN A 69 -10.32 13.02 18.93
N GLU A 70 -11.60 13.28 19.19
CA GLU A 70 -12.05 13.80 20.47
C GLU A 70 -11.74 12.83 21.62
N LEU A 71 -11.99 11.52 21.44
CA LEU A 71 -11.61 10.50 22.42
C LEU A 71 -10.11 10.53 22.75
N LEU A 72 -9.23 10.70 21.74
CA LEU A 72 -7.79 10.80 21.97
C LEU A 72 -7.43 12.05 22.79
N TRP A 73 -8.14 13.16 22.59
CA TRP A 73 -7.93 14.36 23.38
C TRP A 73 -8.41 14.20 24.81
N ASP A 74 -9.55 13.56 25.04
CA ASP A 74 -10.01 13.20 26.39
C ASP A 74 -9.00 12.33 27.12
N MET A 75 -8.45 11.31 26.43
CA MET A 75 -7.41 10.45 26.99
C MET A 75 -6.09 11.23 27.25
N HIS A 76 -5.73 12.15 26.38
CA HIS A 76 -4.56 13.02 26.57
C HIS A 76 -4.72 13.91 27.80
N ASP A 77 -5.86 14.56 27.95
CA ASP A 77 -6.15 15.46 29.06
C ASP A 77 -6.23 14.71 30.40
N ALA A 78 -6.75 13.48 30.38
CA ALA A 78 -6.74 12.55 31.51
C ALA A 78 -5.33 11.95 31.84
N GLY A 79 -4.31 12.25 31.03
CA GLY A 79 -2.94 11.75 31.27
C GLY A 79 -2.72 10.29 30.85
N LEU A 80 -3.67 9.68 30.12
CA LEU A 80 -3.61 8.28 29.65
C LEU A 80 -2.69 8.09 28.44
N LEU A 81 -2.22 9.18 27.82
CA LEU A 81 -1.29 9.18 26.70
C LEU A 81 0.05 9.81 27.11
N PRO A 82 0.90 9.11 27.87
CA PRO A 82 2.09 9.71 28.50
C PRO A 82 3.09 10.27 27.49
N THR A 83 3.30 9.63 26.34
CA THR A 83 4.20 10.08 25.28
C THR A 83 3.77 11.45 24.69
N TYR A 84 2.46 11.62 24.48
CA TYR A 84 1.89 12.87 24.01
C TYR A 84 1.91 13.94 25.11
N LYS A 85 1.56 13.55 26.35
CA LYS A 85 1.58 14.46 27.51
C LYS A 85 2.97 15.00 27.81
N ALA A 86 4.01 14.19 27.61
CA ALA A 86 5.42 14.60 27.76
C ALA A 86 5.92 15.47 26.57
N GLY A 87 5.11 15.69 25.53
CA GLY A 87 5.47 16.53 24.39
C GLY A 87 6.36 15.88 23.33
N PHE A 88 6.61 14.56 23.40
CA PHE A 88 7.37 13.86 22.36
C PHE A 88 6.62 13.80 21.03
N ILE A 89 5.29 13.66 21.09
CA ILE A 89 4.40 13.64 19.93
C ILE A 89 3.27 14.65 20.18
N ASN A 90 2.82 15.32 19.12
CA ASN A 90 1.73 16.30 19.19
C ASN A 90 0.52 15.80 18.41
N LEU A 91 -0.63 15.62 19.05
CA LEU A 91 -1.87 15.15 18.44
C LEU A 91 -2.32 16.04 17.25
N ASN A 92 -2.09 17.36 17.34
CA ASN A 92 -2.45 18.29 16.25
C ASN A 92 -1.55 18.18 15.01
N LYS A 93 -0.44 17.43 15.09
CA LYS A 93 0.46 17.17 13.96
C LYS A 93 0.33 15.76 13.39
N GLN A 94 -0.62 14.97 13.91
CA GLN A 94 -0.84 13.59 13.48
C GLN A 94 -2.09 13.49 12.61
N TYR A 95 -1.99 12.66 11.57
CA TYR A 95 -3.06 12.46 10.61
C TYR A 95 -4.11 11.46 11.09
N LEU A 96 -5.32 11.67 10.62
CA LEU A 96 -6.41 10.71 10.59
C LEU A 96 -6.41 10.11 9.20
N THR A 97 -5.88 8.90 9.06
CA THR A 97 -5.54 8.33 7.75
C THR A 97 -6.70 7.53 7.17
N LEU A 98 -7.03 7.83 5.92
CA LEU A 98 -7.90 7.03 5.09
C LEU A 98 -7.05 6.00 4.35
N GLY A 99 -7.08 4.75 4.82
CA GLY A 99 -6.32 3.66 4.21
C GLY A 99 -7.04 3.07 3.00
N ILE A 100 -6.30 2.68 1.97
CA ILE A 100 -6.83 2.01 0.78
C ILE A 100 -6.28 0.59 0.68
N ASN A 101 -7.18 -0.38 0.42
CA ASN A 101 -6.85 -1.75 0.09
C ASN A 101 -7.85 -2.31 -0.93
N GLY A 102 -7.44 -3.27 -1.76
CA GLY A 102 -8.33 -3.93 -2.73
C GLY A 102 -8.63 -3.10 -3.98
N LEU A 103 -7.82 -2.09 -4.33
CA LEU A 103 -8.03 -1.26 -5.52
C LEU A 103 -7.84 -2.04 -6.82
N ASN A 104 -6.75 -2.79 -6.94
CA ASN A 104 -6.49 -3.60 -8.14
C ASN A 104 -7.53 -4.72 -8.28
N GLN A 105 -7.99 -5.34 -7.19
CA GLN A 105 -9.09 -6.31 -7.24
C GLN A 105 -10.39 -5.68 -7.76
N ALA A 106 -10.70 -4.47 -7.29
CA ALA A 106 -11.86 -3.72 -7.79
C ALA A 106 -11.75 -3.41 -9.29
N ALA A 107 -10.56 -3.02 -9.76
CA ALA A 107 -10.31 -2.76 -11.17
C ALA A 107 -10.43 -4.05 -12.02
N GLU A 108 -9.89 -5.18 -11.55
CA GLU A 108 -10.06 -6.48 -12.22
C GLU A 108 -11.53 -6.90 -12.31
N PHE A 109 -12.28 -6.76 -11.22
CA PHE A 109 -13.74 -7.00 -11.22
C PHE A 109 -14.46 -6.19 -12.29
N LEU A 110 -14.02 -4.94 -12.53
CA LEU A 110 -14.55 -4.06 -13.58
C LEU A 110 -13.94 -4.33 -14.99
N GLY A 111 -13.18 -5.42 -15.16
CA GLY A 111 -12.60 -5.83 -16.43
C GLY A 111 -11.37 -5.06 -16.88
N MET A 112 -10.64 -4.42 -15.93
CA MET A 112 -9.41 -3.69 -16.24
C MET A 112 -8.16 -4.56 -16.00
N LYS A 113 -7.11 -4.30 -16.78
CA LYS A 113 -5.76 -4.82 -16.51
C LYS A 113 -5.03 -3.84 -15.59
N CYS A 114 -4.45 -4.37 -14.48
CA CYS A 114 -3.73 -3.58 -13.48
C CYS A 114 -2.24 -3.40 -13.86
N ASN A 115 -1.98 -2.83 -15.01
CA ASN A 115 -0.65 -2.47 -15.52
C ASN A 115 -0.63 -1.00 -15.98
N ASP A 116 0.51 -0.51 -16.45
CA ASP A 116 0.67 0.88 -16.90
C ASP A 116 -0.06 1.13 -18.23
N ASN A 117 -1.35 1.42 -18.12
CA ASN A 117 -2.21 1.74 -19.26
C ASN A 117 -3.18 2.89 -18.95
N PRO A 118 -3.65 3.63 -19.97
CA PRO A 118 -4.49 4.82 -19.77
C PRO A 118 -5.78 4.55 -18.98
N LYS A 119 -6.47 3.44 -19.24
CA LYS A 119 -7.75 3.11 -18.58
C LYS A 119 -7.57 2.89 -17.08
N TYR A 120 -6.53 2.13 -16.70
CA TYR A 120 -6.23 1.89 -15.29
C TYR A 120 -5.66 3.12 -14.59
N SER A 121 -4.81 3.89 -15.28
CA SER A 121 -4.31 5.18 -14.78
C SER A 121 -5.45 6.13 -14.46
N GLN A 122 -6.41 6.30 -15.39
CA GLN A 122 -7.59 7.13 -15.18
C GLN A 122 -8.41 6.63 -14.00
N PHE A 123 -8.66 5.33 -13.89
CA PHE A 123 -9.39 4.75 -12.76
C PHE A 123 -8.72 5.07 -11.42
N CYS A 124 -7.42 4.91 -11.32
CA CYS A 124 -6.66 5.27 -10.11
C CYS A 124 -6.78 6.77 -9.79
N GLN A 125 -6.61 7.64 -10.79
CA GLN A 125 -6.72 9.09 -10.64
C GLN A 125 -8.11 9.51 -10.17
N GLU A 126 -9.17 8.96 -10.76
CA GLU A 126 -10.56 9.27 -10.38
C GLU A 126 -10.88 8.89 -8.94
N ILE A 127 -10.35 7.75 -8.47
CA ILE A 127 -10.53 7.31 -7.08
C ILE A 127 -9.67 8.16 -6.14
N PHE A 128 -8.39 8.32 -6.43
CA PHE A 128 -7.46 9.01 -5.52
C PHE A 128 -7.73 10.51 -5.43
N SER A 129 -8.10 11.17 -6.54
CA SER A 129 -8.48 12.58 -6.51
C SER A 129 -9.70 12.82 -5.62
N LEU A 130 -10.68 11.91 -5.65
CA LEU A 130 -11.83 12.00 -4.75
C LEU A 130 -11.39 11.99 -3.28
N PHE A 131 -10.53 11.06 -2.88
CA PHE A 131 -10.03 11.02 -1.49
C PHE A 131 -9.28 12.31 -1.13
N LYS A 132 -8.42 12.81 -2.02
CA LYS A 132 -7.66 14.03 -1.82
C LYS A 132 -8.58 15.26 -1.66
N GLU A 133 -9.56 15.41 -2.54
CA GLU A 133 -10.56 16.48 -2.46
C GLU A 133 -11.35 16.43 -1.15
N GLN A 134 -11.80 15.24 -0.75
CA GLN A 134 -12.55 15.06 0.49
C GLN A 134 -11.68 15.33 1.73
N ASN A 135 -10.41 14.95 1.72
CA ASN A 135 -9.47 15.27 2.81
C ASN A 135 -9.33 16.78 3.03
N GLU A 136 -9.21 17.57 1.96
CA GLU A 136 -9.12 19.03 2.06
C GLU A 136 -10.43 19.66 2.52
N LEU A 137 -11.59 19.14 2.09
CA LEU A 137 -12.92 19.63 2.52
C LEU A 137 -13.18 19.41 4.01
N HIS A 138 -12.68 18.32 4.59
CA HIS A 138 -12.93 17.97 5.99
C HIS A 138 -11.83 18.43 6.95
N LYS A 139 -10.74 18.96 6.42
CA LYS A 139 -9.62 19.48 7.19
C LYS A 139 -10.04 20.70 8.04
N ASP A 140 -9.69 20.66 9.31
CA ASP A 140 -9.85 21.80 10.22
C ASP A 140 -8.59 21.97 11.06
N THR A 141 -7.87 23.05 10.82
CA THR A 141 -6.68 23.45 11.57
C THR A 141 -6.92 24.70 12.42
N ASN A 142 -8.14 25.22 12.44
CA ASN A 142 -8.53 26.41 13.21
C ASN A 142 -9.13 26.04 14.58
N SER A 143 -9.64 24.82 14.72
CA SER A 143 -10.14 24.32 16.02
C SER A 143 -8.97 24.00 16.98
N LYS A 144 -9.27 23.92 18.28
CA LYS A 144 -8.32 23.49 19.31
C LYS A 144 -7.77 22.07 19.00
N HIS A 145 -8.60 21.19 18.52
CA HIS A 145 -8.30 19.81 18.19
C HIS A 145 -8.25 19.65 16.66
N HIS A 146 -7.07 19.84 16.08
CA HIS A 146 -6.92 19.81 14.63
C HIS A 146 -7.41 18.50 14.02
N LEU A 147 -8.13 18.62 12.91
CA LEU A 147 -8.48 17.53 12.00
C LEU A 147 -7.63 17.68 10.75
N ILE A 148 -6.64 16.82 10.60
CA ILE A 148 -5.82 16.73 9.40
C ILE A 148 -5.90 15.29 8.87
N PHE A 149 -6.11 15.17 7.58
CA PHE A 149 -6.34 13.90 6.92
C PHE A 149 -5.27 13.64 5.87
N ASN A 150 -4.97 12.38 5.64
CA ASN A 150 -4.19 11.93 4.49
C ASN A 150 -4.75 10.60 3.97
N THR A 151 -4.33 10.21 2.77
CA THR A 151 -4.71 8.93 2.18
C THR A 151 -3.48 8.10 1.91
N GLU A 152 -3.51 6.84 2.30
CA GLU A 152 -2.40 5.90 2.22
C GLU A 152 -2.82 4.59 1.55
N GLN A 153 -2.01 4.12 0.61
CA GLN A 153 -2.05 2.72 0.19
C GLN A 153 -1.41 1.88 1.30
N VAL A 154 -2.25 1.40 2.23
CA VAL A 154 -1.74 0.79 3.47
C VAL A 154 -0.99 -0.51 3.21
N PRO A 155 0.13 -0.73 3.92
CA PRO A 155 0.84 -2.00 3.93
C PRO A 155 0.04 -3.05 4.73
N ALA A 156 -1.03 -3.55 4.11
CA ALA A 156 -2.04 -4.40 4.76
C ALA A 156 -1.57 -5.86 4.89
N GLU A 157 -0.71 -6.16 5.86
CA GLU A 157 -0.11 -7.49 6.04
C GLU A 157 -1.15 -8.59 6.30
N SER A 158 -1.96 -8.45 7.35
CA SER A 158 -3.03 -9.38 7.68
C SER A 158 -4.39 -8.97 7.13
N LEU A 159 -4.64 -7.67 6.96
CA LEU A 159 -5.93 -7.14 6.52
C LEU A 159 -6.25 -7.57 5.08
N GLY A 160 -5.25 -7.63 4.20
CA GLY A 160 -5.45 -8.10 2.82
C GLY A 160 -6.00 -9.53 2.75
N ALA A 161 -5.48 -10.44 3.59
CA ALA A 161 -5.99 -11.81 3.71
C ALA A 161 -7.39 -11.85 4.33
N LYS A 162 -7.65 -11.03 5.37
CA LYS A 162 -8.97 -10.92 6.00
C LYS A 162 -10.02 -10.40 5.02
N ASN A 163 -9.71 -9.34 4.27
CA ASN A 163 -10.61 -8.78 3.26
C ASN A 163 -10.99 -9.81 2.21
N ALA A 164 -10.02 -10.54 1.65
CA ALA A 164 -10.27 -11.59 0.67
C ALA A 164 -11.17 -12.69 1.26
N LYS A 165 -10.85 -13.18 2.47
CA LYS A 165 -11.65 -14.20 3.17
C LYS A 165 -13.09 -13.74 3.41
N TRP A 166 -13.29 -12.52 3.93
CA TRP A 166 -14.64 -12.00 4.21
C TRP A 166 -15.43 -11.77 2.93
N ASP A 167 -14.78 -11.30 1.86
CA ASP A 167 -15.44 -11.09 0.57
C ASP A 167 -15.90 -12.43 -0.03
N GLN A 168 -15.07 -13.48 0.05
CA GLN A 168 -15.44 -14.83 -0.37
C GLN A 168 -16.62 -15.38 0.44
N GLN A 169 -16.57 -15.26 1.76
CA GLN A 169 -17.64 -15.73 2.66
C GLN A 169 -18.99 -15.04 2.38
N ASP A 170 -18.95 -13.75 2.03
CA ASP A 170 -20.14 -12.92 1.77
C ASP A 170 -20.56 -12.92 0.29
N GLY A 171 -19.96 -13.79 -0.55
CA GLY A 171 -20.32 -13.96 -1.96
C GLY A 171 -19.96 -12.77 -2.86
N PHE A 172 -18.87 -12.05 -2.52
CA PHE A 172 -18.25 -11.08 -3.41
C PHE A 172 -17.20 -11.76 -4.29
N TRP A 173 -17.00 -11.22 -5.46
CA TRP A 173 -15.94 -11.67 -6.33
C TRP A 173 -14.56 -11.40 -5.72
N THR A 174 -13.69 -12.38 -5.82
CA THR A 174 -12.27 -12.30 -5.46
C THR A 174 -11.44 -12.95 -6.56
N PRO A 175 -10.18 -12.57 -6.78
CA PRO A 175 -9.31 -13.25 -7.73
C PRO A 175 -9.12 -14.73 -7.36
N ASP A 176 -9.12 -15.59 -8.37
CA ASP A 176 -8.96 -17.05 -8.18
C ASP A 176 -7.50 -17.43 -7.84
N ASP A 177 -6.54 -16.60 -8.27
CA ASP A 177 -5.11 -16.85 -8.15
C ASP A 177 -4.53 -16.45 -6.77
N THR A 178 -5.26 -15.65 -5.99
CA THR A 178 -4.78 -15.16 -4.70
C THR A 178 -5.87 -15.14 -3.63
N ASN A 179 -5.53 -15.56 -2.41
CA ASN A 179 -6.37 -15.41 -1.22
C ASN A 179 -5.99 -14.14 -0.42
N LEU A 180 -5.52 -13.12 -1.11
CA LEU A 180 -4.92 -11.94 -0.50
C LEU A 180 -5.09 -10.72 -1.40
N TYR A 181 -5.58 -9.60 -0.83
CA TYR A 181 -5.58 -8.33 -1.53
C TYR A 181 -4.21 -7.67 -1.42
N ALA A 182 -3.66 -7.27 -2.58
CA ALA A 182 -2.35 -6.66 -2.63
C ALA A 182 -2.35 -5.27 -1.96
N SER A 183 -1.21 -4.94 -1.35
CA SER A 183 -0.93 -3.59 -0.83
C SER A 183 -0.27 -2.69 -1.88
N TYR A 184 -0.38 -3.07 -3.15
CA TYR A 184 0.15 -2.35 -4.31
C TYR A 184 -0.97 -2.08 -5.29
N ILE A 185 -0.75 -1.12 -6.21
CA ILE A 185 -1.67 -0.88 -7.32
C ILE A 185 -1.41 -1.80 -8.52
N PHE A 186 -0.38 -2.63 -8.48
CA PHE A 186 -0.08 -3.70 -9.43
C PHE A 186 -0.15 -5.06 -8.74
N LYS A 187 -0.25 -6.13 -9.55
CA LYS A 187 -0.20 -7.51 -9.03
C LYS A 187 1.27 -7.95 -8.88
N PRO A 188 1.72 -8.36 -7.68
CA PRO A 188 3.10 -8.76 -7.45
C PRO A 188 3.50 -10.05 -8.20
N ASN A 189 2.51 -10.86 -8.61
CA ASN A 189 2.68 -12.09 -9.38
C ASN A 189 2.42 -11.94 -10.89
N ASP A 190 2.25 -10.72 -11.40
CA ASP A 190 2.10 -10.49 -12.84
C ASP A 190 3.49 -10.35 -13.50
N PRO A 191 3.90 -11.34 -14.32
CA PRO A 191 5.21 -11.29 -14.98
C PRO A 191 5.27 -10.25 -16.12
N THR A 192 4.13 -9.73 -16.55
CA THR A 192 4.06 -8.77 -17.66
C THR A 192 4.29 -7.32 -17.21
N VAL A 193 4.31 -7.06 -15.89
CA VAL A 193 4.54 -5.72 -15.34
C VAL A 193 5.99 -5.59 -14.90
N SER A 194 6.75 -4.85 -15.67
CA SER A 194 8.19 -4.65 -15.48
C SER A 194 8.53 -3.78 -14.25
N VAL A 195 9.79 -3.80 -13.80
CA VAL A 195 10.27 -2.95 -12.69
C VAL A 195 10.07 -1.46 -13.00
N LEU A 196 10.41 -1.04 -14.22
CA LEU A 196 10.28 0.36 -14.62
C LEU A 196 8.81 0.78 -14.69
N GLU A 197 7.94 -0.12 -15.12
CA GLU A 197 6.49 0.07 -15.14
C GLU A 197 5.92 0.19 -13.71
N LYS A 198 6.32 -0.69 -12.78
CA LYS A 198 5.95 -0.58 -11.36
C LYS A 198 6.34 0.76 -10.75
N ILE A 199 7.52 1.27 -11.10
CA ILE A 199 7.99 2.60 -10.66
C ILE A 199 7.11 3.72 -11.26
N ARG A 200 6.78 3.68 -12.56
CA ARG A 200 5.87 4.66 -13.17
C ARG A 200 4.49 4.65 -12.54
N MET A 201 3.95 3.45 -12.25
CA MET A 201 2.67 3.28 -11.56
C MET A 201 2.67 3.84 -10.13
N HIS A 202 3.83 3.99 -9.49
CA HIS A 202 3.99 4.69 -8.20
C HIS A 202 4.41 6.16 -8.35
N GLY A 203 4.48 6.66 -9.57
CA GLY A 203 4.86 8.02 -9.90
C GLY A 203 3.66 8.98 -10.03
N LYS A 204 3.93 10.11 -10.71
CA LYS A 204 3.02 11.25 -10.85
C LYS A 204 1.63 10.89 -11.38
N ASN A 205 1.55 9.99 -12.37
CA ASN A 205 0.30 9.71 -13.06
C ASN A 205 -0.65 8.78 -12.30
N TYR A 206 -0.23 8.23 -11.15
CA TYR A 206 -1.03 7.30 -10.36
C TYR A 206 -1.09 7.72 -8.89
N ILE A 207 0.02 7.61 -8.17
CA ILE A 207 0.08 7.77 -6.72
C ILE A 207 0.70 9.11 -6.31
N GLY A 208 1.81 9.50 -6.94
CA GLY A 208 2.68 10.57 -6.45
C GLY A 208 2.03 11.94 -6.30
N GLU A 209 0.94 12.22 -7.00
CA GLU A 209 0.20 13.48 -6.91
C GLU A 209 -1.05 13.40 -6.03
N TYR A 210 -1.50 12.20 -5.69
CA TYR A 210 -2.82 11.98 -5.06
C TYR A 210 -2.75 11.45 -3.64
N LEU A 211 -1.77 10.58 -3.33
CA LEU A 211 -1.64 9.95 -2.02
C LEU A 211 -0.54 10.62 -1.19
N ASP A 212 -0.95 11.47 -0.28
CA ASP A 212 -0.07 12.22 0.62
C ASP A 212 0.33 11.42 1.88
N GLY A 213 -0.37 10.32 2.18
CA GLY A 213 0.01 9.35 3.21
C GLY A 213 1.07 8.36 2.75
N GLY A 214 1.29 8.27 1.43
CA GLY A 214 2.29 7.42 0.81
C GLY A 214 1.75 6.10 0.24
N ALA A 215 2.61 5.47 -0.54
CA ALA A 215 2.47 4.10 -1.04
C ALA A 215 3.85 3.53 -1.32
N ALA A 216 4.19 2.42 -0.72
CA ALA A 216 5.50 1.80 -0.91
C ALA A 216 5.57 1.06 -2.24
N CYS A 217 6.46 1.48 -3.13
CA CYS A 217 6.84 0.72 -4.31
C CYS A 217 7.88 -0.33 -3.94
N HIS A 218 7.47 -1.58 -3.88
CA HIS A 218 8.37 -2.69 -3.62
C HIS A 218 8.78 -3.34 -4.94
N VAL A 219 10.09 -3.30 -5.21
CA VAL A 219 10.70 -3.96 -6.35
C VAL A 219 11.33 -5.26 -5.88
N ASN A 220 10.76 -6.39 -6.30
CA ASN A 220 11.29 -7.70 -5.97
C ASN A 220 12.37 -8.07 -7.01
N LEU A 221 13.59 -8.31 -6.55
CA LEU A 221 14.74 -8.66 -7.38
C LEU A 221 15.24 -10.05 -7.02
N ASP A 222 15.76 -10.78 -8.02
CA ASP A 222 16.38 -12.10 -7.83
C ASP A 222 17.79 -12.02 -7.25
N SER A 223 18.46 -10.88 -7.43
CA SER A 223 19.85 -10.67 -7.03
C SER A 223 20.16 -9.22 -6.69
N HIS A 224 21.25 -9.02 -5.94
CA HIS A 224 21.75 -7.70 -5.62
C HIS A 224 22.35 -7.02 -6.85
N LEU A 225 22.01 -5.75 -6.99
CA LEU A 225 22.53 -4.90 -8.06
C LEU A 225 23.86 -4.25 -7.67
N SER A 226 24.62 -3.81 -8.66
CA SER A 226 25.77 -2.91 -8.45
C SER A 226 25.30 -1.53 -7.99
N SER A 227 26.18 -0.76 -7.35
CA SER A 227 25.90 0.61 -6.93
C SER A 227 25.46 1.51 -8.11
N LYS A 228 26.00 1.29 -9.31
CA LYS A 228 25.64 2.03 -10.53
C LYS A 228 24.21 1.72 -10.96
N GLN A 229 23.79 0.44 -10.92
CA GLN A 229 22.42 0.03 -11.24
C GLN A 229 21.40 0.58 -10.24
N TYR A 230 21.67 0.48 -8.93
CA TYR A 230 20.83 1.08 -7.91
C TYR A 230 20.66 2.58 -8.13
N LYS A 231 21.75 3.30 -8.41
CA LYS A 231 21.71 4.74 -8.70
C LYS A 231 20.80 5.05 -9.88
N HIS A 232 20.91 4.33 -10.99
CA HIS A 232 20.08 4.55 -12.17
C HIS A 232 18.58 4.31 -11.89
N ILE A 233 18.23 3.24 -11.16
CA ILE A 233 16.84 2.97 -10.79
C ILE A 233 16.29 4.05 -9.87
N LEU A 234 17.07 4.53 -8.90
CA LEU A 234 16.67 5.61 -8.02
C LEU A 234 16.48 6.93 -8.78
N GLU A 235 17.39 7.26 -9.72
CA GLU A 235 17.24 8.42 -10.60
C GLU A 235 15.99 8.32 -11.49
N TYR A 236 15.72 7.13 -12.03
CA TYR A 236 14.51 6.88 -12.80
C TYR A 236 13.25 7.06 -11.94
N ALA A 237 13.23 6.51 -10.72
CA ALA A 237 12.14 6.67 -9.79
C ALA A 237 11.88 8.15 -9.44
N ALA A 238 12.94 8.91 -9.14
CA ALA A 238 12.85 10.32 -8.84
C ALA A 238 12.30 11.14 -10.03
N LYS A 239 12.78 10.87 -11.25
CA LYS A 239 12.30 11.53 -12.48
C LYS A 239 10.81 11.26 -12.74
N ASN A 240 10.32 10.06 -12.40
CA ASN A 240 8.91 9.70 -12.55
C ASN A 240 8.04 10.13 -11.36
N GLY A 241 8.63 10.71 -10.30
CA GLY A 241 7.90 11.16 -9.11
C GLY A 241 7.47 10.04 -8.17
N CYS A 242 8.12 8.87 -8.26
CA CYS A 242 8.01 7.81 -7.26
C CYS A 242 8.79 8.24 -6.01
N ASN A 243 8.09 8.50 -4.91
CA ASN A 243 8.65 9.09 -3.69
C ASN A 243 8.99 8.07 -2.60
N TYR A 244 8.58 6.81 -2.76
CA TYR A 244 8.90 5.73 -1.84
C TYR A 244 9.19 4.43 -2.62
N LEU A 245 10.46 4.06 -2.66
CA LEU A 245 10.94 2.86 -3.35
C LEU A 245 11.78 2.01 -2.40
N THR A 246 11.57 0.70 -2.42
CA THR A 246 12.43 -0.26 -1.73
C THR A 246 12.68 -1.49 -2.59
N PHE A 247 13.86 -2.10 -2.40
CA PHE A 247 14.24 -3.34 -3.07
C PHE A 247 14.06 -4.50 -2.11
N ASN A 248 13.34 -5.52 -2.57
CA ASN A 248 13.18 -6.78 -1.86
C ASN A 248 14.06 -7.83 -2.56
N ILE A 249 15.00 -8.38 -1.80
CA ILE A 249 15.90 -9.42 -2.26
C ILE A 249 15.96 -10.45 -1.14
N PRO A 250 15.56 -11.70 -1.39
CA PRO A 250 15.60 -12.73 -0.37
C PRO A 250 17.03 -12.95 0.13
N ASN A 251 17.20 -13.05 1.44
CA ASN A 251 18.47 -13.37 2.09
C ASN A 251 18.35 -14.68 2.83
N ALA A 252 19.45 -15.41 3.01
CA ALA A 252 19.50 -16.64 3.78
C ALA A 252 20.41 -16.51 4.98
N GLU A 253 19.99 -17.06 6.13
CA GLU A 253 20.77 -17.14 7.36
C GLU A 253 20.85 -18.59 7.84
N CYS A 254 22.07 -19.05 8.10
CA CYS A 254 22.31 -20.32 8.77
C CYS A 254 22.05 -20.18 10.26
N GLN A 255 21.15 -20.97 10.81
CA GLN A 255 20.77 -20.90 12.22
C GLN A 255 21.81 -21.52 13.15
N ASP A 256 22.74 -22.36 12.63
CA ASP A 256 23.76 -23.02 13.43
C ASP A 256 25.03 -22.18 13.60
N CYS A 257 25.46 -21.45 12.55
CA CYS A 257 26.71 -20.67 12.62
C CYS A 257 26.54 -19.17 12.40
N GLY A 258 25.30 -18.68 12.19
CA GLY A 258 25.00 -17.28 11.97
C GLY A 258 25.52 -16.70 10.66
N PHE A 259 25.92 -17.56 9.69
CA PHE A 259 26.36 -17.08 8.38
C PHE A 259 25.18 -16.52 7.59
N ILE A 260 25.30 -15.30 7.10
CA ILE A 260 24.29 -14.61 6.28
C ILE A 260 24.84 -14.43 4.87
N ALA A 261 24.08 -14.84 3.87
CA ALA A 261 24.38 -14.54 2.46
C ALA A 261 23.31 -13.65 1.85
N LYS A 262 23.75 -12.86 0.86
CA LYS A 262 22.90 -11.98 0.06
C LYS A 262 22.09 -12.72 -1.01
N GLN A 263 22.20 -14.04 -1.06
CA GLN A 263 21.48 -14.91 -1.99
C GLN A 263 20.93 -16.10 -1.21
N PRO A 264 19.77 -16.65 -1.59
CA PRO A 264 19.27 -17.87 -1.01
C PRO A 264 20.26 -19.03 -1.16
N PHE A 265 20.33 -19.89 -0.16
CA PHE A 265 21.06 -21.16 -0.20
C PHE A 265 20.27 -22.19 0.63
N ASP A 266 20.33 -23.45 0.20
CA ASP A 266 19.68 -24.55 0.92
C ASP A 266 20.64 -25.18 1.93
N LYS A 267 21.94 -25.05 1.71
CA LYS A 267 22.97 -25.60 2.57
C LYS A 267 24.05 -24.55 2.84
N CYS A 268 24.33 -24.35 4.12
CA CYS A 268 25.27 -23.31 4.54
C CYS A 268 26.67 -23.52 3.92
N PRO A 269 27.19 -22.56 3.14
CA PRO A 269 28.52 -22.71 2.53
C PRO A 269 29.65 -22.63 3.54
N LYS A 270 29.41 -22.17 4.78
CA LYS A 270 30.42 -22.06 5.83
C LYS A 270 30.54 -23.31 6.70
N CYS A 271 29.42 -23.91 7.12
CA CYS A 271 29.42 -25.04 8.07
C CYS A 271 28.75 -26.31 7.53
N GLY A 272 28.15 -26.26 6.33
CA GLY A 272 27.49 -27.42 5.71
C GLY A 272 26.11 -27.74 6.28
N SER A 273 25.59 -26.97 7.23
CA SER A 273 24.26 -27.16 7.82
C SER A 273 23.15 -26.89 6.82
N ASP A 274 22.05 -27.64 6.94
CA ASP A 274 20.78 -27.42 6.23
C ASP A 274 19.76 -26.65 7.08
N HIS A 275 20.09 -26.27 8.32
CA HIS A 275 19.29 -25.38 9.14
C HIS A 275 19.39 -23.92 8.66
N VAL A 276 18.68 -23.63 7.56
CA VAL A 276 18.71 -22.34 6.90
C VAL A 276 17.34 -21.69 6.95
N ASP A 277 17.28 -20.42 7.34
CA ASP A 277 16.08 -19.59 7.26
C ASP A 277 16.22 -18.56 6.14
N LEU A 278 15.14 -18.40 5.37
CA LEU A 278 15.01 -17.33 4.38
C LEU A 278 14.33 -16.13 5.00
N TYR A 279 14.84 -14.95 4.68
CA TYR A 279 14.30 -13.66 5.08
C TYR A 279 13.94 -12.85 3.85
N ASP A 280 12.77 -12.25 3.87
CA ASP A 280 12.38 -11.23 2.91
C ASP A 280 11.47 -10.22 3.60
N ARG A 281 11.18 -9.13 2.91
CA ARG A 281 10.24 -8.12 3.38
C ARG A 281 8.82 -8.62 3.13
N ILE A 282 8.05 -8.79 4.21
CA ILE A 282 6.64 -9.19 4.08
C ILE A 282 5.86 -8.08 3.36
N ILE A 283 5.85 -6.87 3.90
CA ILE A 283 5.49 -5.61 3.26
C ILE A 283 6.30 -4.49 3.93
N GLY A 284 6.01 -4.17 5.20
CA GLY A 284 6.63 -3.07 5.93
C GLY A 284 8.00 -3.39 6.52
N TYR A 285 8.32 -4.64 6.83
CA TYR A 285 9.53 -5.04 7.54
C TYR A 285 10.08 -6.39 7.08
N LEU A 286 11.40 -6.57 7.31
CA LEU A 286 12.14 -7.80 7.03
C LEU A 286 11.93 -8.83 8.14
N THR A 287 11.53 -10.04 7.79
CA THR A 287 11.35 -11.13 8.75
C THR A 287 11.49 -12.51 8.10
N LYS A 288 11.62 -13.56 8.92
CA LYS A 288 11.69 -14.95 8.44
C LYS A 288 10.41 -15.32 7.70
N ILE A 289 10.54 -15.85 6.48
CA ILE A 289 9.40 -16.21 5.64
C ILE A 289 8.53 -17.28 6.32
N LYS A 290 9.13 -18.22 7.04
CA LYS A 290 8.40 -19.26 7.77
C LYS A 290 7.48 -18.72 8.89
N ASN A 291 7.70 -17.49 9.34
CA ASN A 291 6.87 -16.83 10.36
C ASN A 291 5.68 -16.04 9.75
N TRP A 292 5.59 -15.99 8.43
CA TRP A 292 4.48 -15.31 7.77
C TRP A 292 3.21 -16.16 7.84
N SER A 293 2.05 -15.53 7.68
CA SER A 293 0.80 -16.28 7.52
C SER A 293 0.83 -17.13 6.25
N ASP A 294 0.07 -18.23 6.22
CA ASP A 294 0.01 -19.15 5.07
C ASP A 294 -0.30 -18.41 3.76
N ALA A 295 -1.23 -17.44 3.80
CA ALA A 295 -1.57 -16.62 2.63
C ALA A 295 -0.37 -15.79 2.13
N ARG A 296 0.47 -15.29 3.04
CA ARG A 296 1.68 -14.54 2.69
C ARG A 296 2.81 -15.44 2.23
N GLN A 297 2.97 -16.61 2.82
CA GLN A 297 3.94 -17.59 2.32
C GLN A 297 3.58 -18.05 0.90
N LYS A 298 2.29 -18.30 0.65
CA LYS A 298 1.80 -18.62 -0.70
C LYS A 298 2.03 -17.47 -1.68
N GLU A 299 1.76 -16.24 -1.27
CA GLU A 299 2.02 -15.06 -2.10
C GLU A 299 3.52 -14.92 -2.42
N PHE A 300 4.41 -15.16 -1.45
CA PHE A 300 5.86 -15.14 -1.66
C PHE A 300 6.30 -16.12 -2.75
N THR A 301 5.76 -17.35 -2.75
CA THR A 301 6.11 -18.35 -3.77
C THR A 301 5.66 -18.00 -5.19
N THR A 302 4.70 -17.08 -5.31
CA THR A 302 4.19 -16.60 -6.60
C THR A 302 4.72 -15.22 -7.00
N ARG A 303 5.46 -14.55 -6.12
CA ARG A 303 6.09 -13.25 -6.42
C ARG A 303 7.02 -13.37 -7.61
N ILE A 304 6.93 -12.43 -8.52
CA ILE A 304 7.92 -12.30 -9.59
C ILE A 304 9.12 -11.54 -9.05
N HIS A 305 10.27 -12.23 -8.99
CA HIS A 305 11.57 -11.63 -8.71
C HIS A 305 12.24 -11.32 -10.05
N HIS A 306 12.40 -10.04 -10.33
CA HIS A 306 12.92 -9.59 -11.62
C HIS A 306 14.44 -9.73 -11.70
N HIS A 307 14.91 -10.23 -12.83
CA HIS A 307 16.31 -10.17 -13.19
C HIS A 307 16.59 -8.92 -14.01
N ILE A 308 17.40 -7.99 -13.50
CA ILE A 308 17.76 -6.78 -14.24
C ILE A 308 19.05 -7.03 -15.02
N LYS A 309 18.90 -7.19 -16.33
CA LYS A 309 20.03 -7.17 -17.26
C LYS A 309 20.49 -5.73 -17.45
N TYR A 310 21.76 -5.50 -17.31
CA TYR A 310 22.37 -4.18 -17.45
C TYR A 310 23.22 -4.13 -18.70
N ASP A 311 22.85 -3.28 -19.65
CA ASP A 311 23.71 -2.78 -20.70
C ASP A 311 24.22 -1.39 -20.26
N ASP A 312 25.53 -1.10 -20.45
CA ASP A 312 26.16 0.14 -19.93
C ASP A 312 25.44 1.45 -20.37
N ASN A 313 24.55 1.38 -21.34
CA ASN A 313 23.81 2.51 -21.88
C ASN A 313 22.30 2.49 -21.59
N ASN A 314 21.72 1.36 -21.16
CA ASN A 314 20.28 1.25 -20.90
C ASN A 314 20.01 0.24 -19.77
N ILE A 315 18.98 0.53 -18.96
CA ILE A 315 18.38 -0.48 -18.08
C ILE A 315 17.43 -1.28 -18.97
N ALA A 316 17.79 -2.52 -19.29
CA ALA A 316 16.93 -3.48 -19.95
C ALA A 316 16.49 -4.55 -18.95
N GLU A 317 15.23 -4.96 -19.02
CA GLU A 317 14.65 -6.09 -18.27
C GLU A 317 14.68 -7.37 -19.09
#